data_5305a62d0ca8e74001208d5807535255
#
_entry.id   5305a62d0ca8e74001208d5807535255
#
_cell.length_a   1.000
_cell.length_b   1.000
_cell.length_c   1.000
_cell.angle_alpha   90.00
_cell.angle_beta   90.00
_cell.angle_gamma   90.00
#
_symmetry.space_group_name_H-M   'P 1'
#
loop_
_entity.id
_entity.type
_entity.pdbx_description
1 polymer ?
#
loop_
_entity_poly.entity_id
_entity_poly.type
_entity_poly.pdbx_seq_one_letter_code
_entity_poly.pdbx_strand_id
1 'polypeptide(L)'
;KEHPRPNTVIGDTETTITEAKVPDGYQVIPSDTKVYINVFNEGDDYHLNSMQDGVNNYPFTIDMTKRQLTLMRFPVAQLKLRVTSPDGKALSGATFAIKNGSTLVGEFTSDSNGECSIPVKLHDEDSIWYSPACLTARDQNSPTYVIKETPPAGYKGSFTCSFNLYYKPYPSTPTSHHTTWFYINAFDFKQGEGGSHSLEKTVGENDTFHVTNKKL
;
A
#
# COMPACT_ATOMS: atom_id res chain seq x y z
N LYS A 1 33.81 -2.87 -43.65
CA LYS A 1 32.81 -3.13 -42.55
C LYS A 1 32.33 -1.77 -42.15
N GLU A 2 31.05 -1.46 -42.46
CA GLU A 2 30.41 -0.26 -41.96
C GLU A 2 30.23 -0.48 -40.46
N HIS A 3 30.78 0.42 -39.64
CA HIS A 3 30.45 0.47 -38.22
C HIS A 3 29.00 0.94 -38.09
N PRO A 4 28.17 0.24 -37.34
CA PRO A 4 26.82 0.73 -37.06
C PRO A 4 26.91 2.14 -36.45
N ARG A 5 26.00 3.01 -36.84
CA ARG A 5 25.95 4.37 -36.28
C ARG A 5 25.75 4.29 -34.78
N PRO A 6 26.45 5.12 -33.99
CA PRO A 6 26.17 5.20 -32.55
C PRO A 6 24.69 5.47 -32.30
N ASN A 7 24.11 4.83 -31.29
CA ASN A 7 22.70 4.93 -30.92
C ASN A 7 21.71 4.29 -31.93
N THR A 8 22.13 3.27 -32.65
CA THR A 8 21.18 2.50 -33.46
C THR A 8 20.46 1.47 -32.58
N VAL A 9 19.14 1.56 -32.53
CA VAL A 9 18.30 0.54 -31.88
C VAL A 9 18.46 -0.76 -32.65
N ILE A 10 18.90 -1.82 -31.97
CA ILE A 10 19.13 -3.13 -32.59
C ILE A 10 17.89 -4.01 -32.44
N GLY A 11 17.08 -3.77 -31.42
CA GLY A 11 15.83 -4.49 -31.21
C GLY A 11 15.04 -3.93 -30.03
N ASP A 12 13.73 -4.01 -30.16
CA ASP A 12 12.77 -3.67 -29.12
C ASP A 12 12.09 -4.97 -28.66
N THR A 13 12.12 -5.21 -27.39
CA THR A 13 11.41 -6.37 -26.80
C THR A 13 10.42 -5.88 -25.77
N GLU A 14 9.16 -6.16 -26.01
CA GLU A 14 8.12 -6.01 -25.00
C GLU A 14 8.12 -7.25 -24.10
N THR A 15 8.23 -7.04 -22.81
CA THR A 15 8.21 -8.12 -21.83
C THR A 15 7.21 -7.79 -20.74
N THR A 16 6.33 -8.73 -20.43
CA THR A 16 5.41 -8.63 -19.30
C THR A 16 6.07 -9.22 -18.06
N ILE A 17 6.08 -8.46 -16.97
CA ILE A 17 6.56 -8.93 -15.68
C ILE A 17 5.36 -9.33 -14.83
N THR A 18 5.34 -10.60 -14.44
CA THR A 18 4.33 -11.12 -13.50
C THR A 18 5.01 -11.42 -12.18
N GLU A 19 4.49 -10.86 -11.11
CA GLU A 19 4.99 -11.09 -9.78
C GLU A 19 4.30 -12.29 -9.14
N ALA A 20 5.07 -13.30 -8.73
CA ALA A 20 4.54 -14.50 -8.09
C ALA A 20 4.16 -14.29 -6.62
N LYS A 21 4.88 -13.40 -5.92
CA LYS A 21 4.63 -13.08 -4.50
C LYS A 21 5.13 -11.68 -4.18
N VAL A 22 4.29 -10.91 -3.53
CA VAL A 22 4.64 -9.58 -2.99
C VAL A 22 5.06 -9.75 -1.53
N PRO A 23 6.19 -9.16 -1.11
CA PRO A 23 6.51 -9.07 0.31
C PRO A 23 5.47 -8.22 1.05
N ASP A 24 5.15 -8.60 2.29
CA ASP A 24 4.21 -7.85 3.11
C ASP A 24 4.69 -6.40 3.31
N GLY A 25 3.78 -5.44 3.22
CA GLY A 25 4.07 -4.02 3.36
C GLY A 25 4.70 -3.34 2.14
N TYR A 26 4.75 -4.02 0.99
CA TYR A 26 5.24 -3.44 -0.26
C TYR A 26 4.17 -3.39 -1.34
N GLN A 27 4.39 -2.51 -2.31
CA GLN A 27 3.48 -2.34 -3.44
C GLN A 27 3.47 -3.58 -4.34
N VAL A 28 2.30 -3.91 -4.85
CA VAL A 28 2.11 -4.93 -5.89
C VAL A 28 2.48 -4.33 -7.25
N ILE A 29 3.20 -5.07 -8.08
CA ILE A 29 3.38 -4.71 -9.48
C ILE A 29 2.08 -5.09 -10.21
N PRO A 30 1.43 -4.16 -10.94
CA PRO A 30 0.27 -4.49 -11.74
C PRO A 30 0.56 -5.65 -12.70
N SER A 31 -0.40 -6.56 -12.86
CA SER A 31 -0.23 -7.79 -13.65
C SER A 31 0.00 -7.55 -15.15
N ASP A 32 -0.31 -6.34 -15.61
CA ASP A 32 -0.14 -5.88 -16.98
C ASP A 32 1.06 -4.94 -17.18
N THR A 33 1.93 -4.85 -16.18
CA THR A 33 3.15 -4.04 -16.27
C THR A 33 4.03 -4.54 -17.40
N LYS A 34 4.22 -3.69 -18.38
CA LYS A 34 5.08 -3.95 -19.54
C LYS A 34 6.41 -3.24 -19.37
N VAL A 35 7.49 -3.94 -19.65
CA VAL A 35 8.83 -3.40 -19.71
C VAL A 35 9.32 -3.50 -21.14
N TYR A 36 9.64 -2.37 -21.73
CA TYR A 36 10.27 -2.30 -23.05
C TYR A 36 11.78 -2.27 -22.85
N ILE A 37 12.47 -3.23 -23.42
CA ILE A 37 13.92 -3.29 -23.40
C ILE A 37 14.42 -2.99 -24.78
N ASN A 38 15.07 -1.83 -24.93
CA ASN A 38 15.73 -1.44 -26.16
C ASN A 38 17.21 -1.78 -26.06
N VAL A 39 17.71 -2.53 -27.02
CA VAL A 39 19.13 -2.80 -27.18
C VAL A 39 19.67 -1.85 -28.25
N PHE A 40 20.60 -1.00 -27.89
CA PHE A 40 21.28 -0.14 -28.84
C PHE A 40 22.81 -0.27 -28.72
N ASN A 41 23.47 0.06 -29.80
CA ASN A 41 24.90 0.01 -29.89
C ASN A 41 25.51 1.41 -29.73
N GLU A 42 26.44 1.56 -28.80
CA GLU A 42 27.22 2.78 -28.62
C GLU A 42 28.72 2.43 -28.79
N GLY A 43 29.23 2.57 -30.02
CA GLY A 43 30.54 2.14 -30.34
C GLY A 43 30.66 0.61 -30.46
N ASP A 44 31.53 0.00 -29.66
CA ASP A 44 31.72 -1.45 -29.60
C ASP A 44 30.91 -2.11 -28.46
N ASP A 45 30.19 -1.30 -27.66
CA ASP A 45 29.41 -1.77 -26.53
C ASP A 45 27.90 -1.76 -26.79
N TYR A 46 27.21 -2.72 -26.21
CA TYR A 46 25.75 -2.81 -26.24
C TYR A 46 25.18 -2.25 -24.95
N HIS A 47 24.28 -1.29 -25.10
CA HIS A 47 23.55 -0.70 -23.99
C HIS A 47 22.10 -1.14 -24.00
N LEU A 48 21.56 -1.43 -22.83
CA LEU A 48 20.14 -1.60 -22.63
C LEU A 48 19.56 -0.27 -22.12
N ASN A 49 18.60 0.23 -22.82
CA ASN A 49 17.76 1.30 -22.32
C ASN A 49 16.36 0.73 -22.09
N SER A 50 15.78 1.08 -20.97
CA SER A 50 14.42 0.71 -20.67
C SER A 50 13.53 1.94 -20.88
N MET A 51 12.62 1.84 -21.80
CA MET A 51 11.51 2.78 -21.87
C MET A 51 10.33 2.19 -21.11
N GLN A 52 9.77 2.97 -20.23
CA GLN A 52 8.51 2.64 -19.59
C GLN A 52 7.39 3.09 -20.51
N ASP A 53 6.40 2.24 -20.70
CA ASP A 53 5.16 2.67 -21.30
C ASP A 53 4.56 3.77 -20.43
N GLY A 54 4.13 4.89 -21.00
CA GLY A 54 3.69 6.09 -20.31
C GLY A 54 2.48 5.89 -19.38
N VAL A 55 1.92 4.69 -19.31
CA VAL A 55 0.82 4.31 -18.44
C VAL A 55 1.31 3.72 -17.13
N ASN A 56 2.53 3.15 -17.08
CA ASN A 56 3.03 2.38 -15.95
C ASN A 56 4.48 2.72 -15.59
N ASN A 57 4.74 3.93 -15.11
CA ASN A 57 6.07 4.39 -14.68
C ASN A 57 6.60 3.64 -13.45
N TYR A 58 6.88 2.32 -13.56
CA TYR A 58 7.46 1.57 -12.47
C TYR A 58 8.98 1.78 -12.44
N PRO A 59 9.58 2.35 -11.37
CA PRO A 59 11.00 2.58 -11.33
C PRO A 59 11.75 1.26 -11.26
N PHE A 60 12.64 1.07 -12.20
CA PHE A 60 13.56 -0.03 -12.20
C PHE A 60 14.96 0.44 -12.64
N THR A 61 15.96 -0.34 -12.30
CA THR A 61 17.33 -0.15 -12.73
C THR A 61 17.84 -1.40 -13.42
N ILE A 62 18.64 -1.24 -14.46
CA ILE A 62 19.32 -2.34 -15.15
C ILE A 62 20.80 -2.26 -14.87
N ASP A 63 21.37 -3.33 -14.33
CA ASP A 63 22.81 -3.52 -14.21
C ASP A 63 23.26 -4.43 -15.37
N MET A 64 23.89 -3.85 -16.36
CA MET A 64 24.35 -4.55 -17.56
C MET A 64 25.45 -5.56 -17.26
N THR A 65 26.34 -5.21 -16.35
CA THR A 65 27.46 -6.07 -15.98
C THR A 65 26.99 -7.34 -15.30
N LYS A 66 26.01 -7.21 -14.43
CA LYS A 66 25.40 -8.34 -13.73
C LYS A 66 24.24 -8.99 -14.49
N ARG A 67 23.79 -8.38 -15.58
CA ARG A 67 22.59 -8.78 -16.33
C ARG A 67 21.37 -8.87 -15.41
N GLN A 68 21.21 -7.88 -14.54
CA GLN A 68 20.20 -7.88 -13.51
C GLN A 68 19.24 -6.70 -13.70
N LEU A 69 17.95 -7.01 -13.72
CA LEU A 69 16.86 -6.04 -13.61
C LEU A 69 16.51 -5.95 -12.13
N THR A 70 16.61 -4.75 -11.56
CA THR A 70 16.19 -4.48 -10.18
C THR A 70 14.95 -3.62 -10.20
N LEU A 71 13.85 -4.12 -9.68
CA LEU A 71 12.61 -3.38 -9.49
C LEU A 71 12.66 -2.67 -8.15
N MET A 72 12.45 -1.36 -8.17
CA MET A 72 12.37 -0.57 -6.94
C MET A 72 10.96 -0.71 -6.37
N ARG A 73 10.87 -1.07 -5.10
CA ARG A 73 9.60 -1.17 -4.38
C ARG A 73 9.51 -0.07 -3.35
N PHE A 74 8.36 0.55 -3.31
CA PHE A 74 8.05 1.53 -2.27
C PHE A 74 7.27 0.85 -1.15
N PRO A 75 7.62 1.10 0.12
CA PRO A 75 6.80 0.66 1.23
C PRO A 75 5.44 1.34 1.12
N VAL A 76 4.38 0.58 1.34
CA VAL A 76 3.02 1.09 1.43
C VAL A 76 2.76 1.47 2.87
N ALA A 77 2.23 2.68 3.11
CA ALA A 77 1.74 3.04 4.43
C ALA A 77 0.61 2.08 4.82
N GLN A 78 0.50 1.77 6.11
CA GLN A 78 -0.49 0.82 6.62
C GLN A 78 -1.29 1.44 7.75
N LEU A 79 -2.62 1.36 7.64
CA LEU A 79 -3.50 1.53 8.77
C LEU A 79 -3.47 0.25 9.61
N LYS A 80 -3.08 0.37 10.87
CA LYS A 80 -3.00 -0.77 11.78
C LYS A 80 -4.18 -0.79 12.73
N LEU A 81 -4.72 -1.99 12.93
CA LEU A 81 -5.66 -2.28 14.00
C LEU A 81 -5.04 -3.36 14.88
N ARG A 82 -5.12 -3.18 16.18
CA ARG A 82 -4.69 -4.17 17.16
C ARG A 82 -5.90 -4.65 17.95
N VAL A 83 -6.15 -5.95 17.92
CA VAL A 83 -7.31 -6.58 18.53
C VAL A 83 -6.87 -7.41 19.72
N THR A 84 -7.44 -7.13 20.88
CA THR A 84 -7.11 -7.84 22.14
C THR A 84 -8.36 -8.19 22.93
N SER A 85 -8.24 -9.13 23.86
CA SER A 85 -9.18 -9.30 24.96
C SER A 85 -8.91 -8.27 26.08
N PRO A 86 -9.82 -8.11 27.06
CA PRO A 86 -9.65 -7.15 28.14
C PRO A 86 -8.41 -7.38 29.03
N ASP A 87 -7.89 -8.61 29.06
CA ASP A 87 -6.65 -8.98 29.74
C ASP A 87 -5.39 -8.76 28.86
N GLY A 88 -5.56 -8.15 27.68
CA GLY A 88 -4.45 -7.80 26.78
C GLY A 88 -3.98 -8.94 25.87
N LYS A 89 -4.66 -10.10 25.87
CA LYS A 89 -4.31 -11.20 24.97
C LYS A 89 -4.69 -10.87 23.54
N ALA A 90 -3.76 -11.08 22.60
CA ALA A 90 -3.99 -10.91 21.17
C ALA A 90 -5.11 -11.83 20.65
N LEU A 91 -5.98 -11.30 19.80
CA LEU A 91 -7.11 -12.03 19.24
C LEU A 91 -7.01 -12.10 17.71
N SER A 92 -6.89 -13.31 17.18
CA SER A 92 -6.93 -13.62 15.77
C SER A 92 -8.36 -13.81 15.28
N GLY A 93 -8.62 -13.49 14.01
CA GLY A 93 -9.89 -13.78 13.35
C GLY A 93 -10.96 -12.70 13.51
N ALA A 94 -10.65 -11.54 14.07
CA ALA A 94 -11.50 -10.36 13.95
C ALA A 94 -11.48 -9.88 12.48
N THR A 95 -12.63 -9.66 11.88
CA THR A 95 -12.74 -9.20 10.49
C THR A 95 -13.25 -7.77 10.43
N PHE A 96 -12.59 -6.94 9.64
CA PHE A 96 -12.91 -5.53 9.44
C PHE A 96 -13.34 -5.29 8.00
N ALA A 97 -14.62 -5.04 7.79
CA ALA A 97 -15.16 -4.59 6.51
C ALA A 97 -15.05 -3.07 6.41
N ILE A 98 -14.41 -2.56 5.36
CA ILE A 98 -14.26 -1.11 5.13
C ILE A 98 -15.00 -0.73 3.86
N LYS A 99 -15.79 0.34 3.97
CA LYS A 99 -16.57 0.90 2.86
C LYS A 99 -16.22 2.38 2.63
N ASN A 100 -16.30 2.79 1.36
CA ASN A 100 -16.35 4.17 0.93
C ASN A 100 -17.74 4.43 0.34
N GLY A 101 -18.61 5.13 1.08
CA GLY A 101 -20.03 5.20 0.75
C GLY A 101 -20.66 3.79 0.73
N SER A 102 -21.25 3.41 -0.39
CA SER A 102 -21.82 2.06 -0.60
C SER A 102 -20.81 1.02 -1.08
N THR A 103 -19.64 1.42 -1.52
CA THR A 103 -18.64 0.54 -2.14
C THR A 103 -17.78 -0.12 -1.06
N LEU A 104 -17.70 -1.45 -1.09
CA LEU A 104 -16.75 -2.20 -0.26
C LEU A 104 -15.35 -1.99 -0.80
N VAL A 105 -14.45 -1.46 0.04
CA VAL A 105 -13.02 -1.34 -0.28
C VAL A 105 -12.33 -2.68 -0.06
N GLY A 106 -12.61 -3.35 1.05
CA GLY A 106 -12.06 -4.66 1.36
C GLY A 106 -12.50 -5.17 2.72
N GLU A 107 -12.16 -6.44 2.96
CA GLU A 107 -12.30 -7.09 4.26
C GLU A 107 -10.93 -7.58 4.71
N PHE A 108 -10.56 -7.26 5.93
CA PHE A 108 -9.24 -7.51 6.49
C PHE A 108 -9.38 -8.23 7.81
N THR A 109 -8.50 -9.20 8.07
CA THR A 109 -8.63 -10.08 9.24
C THR A 109 -7.39 -9.96 10.12
N SER A 110 -7.57 -9.92 11.45
CA SER A 110 -6.46 -9.94 12.40
C SER A 110 -5.74 -11.28 12.41
N ASP A 111 -4.42 -11.22 12.46
CA ASP A 111 -3.52 -12.36 12.47
C ASP A 111 -3.37 -12.98 13.89
N SER A 112 -2.43 -13.92 14.05
CA SER A 112 -2.13 -14.58 15.33
C SER A 112 -1.60 -13.63 16.41
N ASN A 113 -1.08 -12.47 16.02
CA ASN A 113 -0.60 -11.42 16.93
C ASN A 113 -1.71 -10.39 17.26
N GLY A 114 -2.93 -10.61 16.74
CA GLY A 114 -4.04 -9.68 16.87
C GLY A 114 -3.89 -8.45 15.99
N GLU A 115 -2.99 -8.45 15.02
CA GLU A 115 -2.75 -7.32 14.14
C GLU A 115 -3.47 -7.48 12.82
N CYS A 116 -4.09 -6.39 12.37
CA CYS A 116 -4.68 -6.27 11.05
C CYS A 116 -4.08 -5.04 10.38
N SER A 117 -3.48 -5.21 9.20
CA SER A 117 -2.81 -4.17 8.43
C SER A 117 -3.55 -3.93 7.13
N ILE A 118 -3.91 -2.67 6.88
CA ILE A 118 -4.68 -2.25 5.71
C ILE A 118 -3.83 -1.28 4.89
N PRO A 119 -3.55 -1.56 3.61
CA PRO A 119 -2.75 -0.69 2.77
C PRO A 119 -3.38 0.70 2.61
N VAL A 120 -2.55 1.74 2.71
CA VAL A 120 -2.95 3.13 2.53
C VAL A 120 -2.09 3.78 1.45
N LYS A 121 -2.73 4.24 0.40
CA LYS A 121 -2.12 5.08 -0.62
C LYS A 121 -1.94 6.49 -0.04
N LEU A 122 -0.71 6.98 -0.03
CA LEU A 122 -0.40 8.37 0.25
C LEU A 122 -0.26 9.09 -1.08
N HIS A 123 -0.92 10.21 -1.26
CA HIS A 123 -0.99 11.02 -2.48
C HIS A 123 -2.08 10.61 -3.48
N ASP A 124 -2.56 11.63 -4.20
CA ASP A 124 -3.59 11.52 -5.23
C ASP A 124 -3.07 11.05 -6.59
N GLU A 125 -1.77 10.86 -6.71
CA GLU A 125 -1.22 10.40 -7.97
C GLU A 125 -1.85 9.06 -8.33
N ASP A 126 -2.39 8.99 -9.54
CA ASP A 126 -3.00 7.82 -10.15
C ASP A 126 -1.98 6.68 -10.35
N SER A 127 -1.31 6.35 -9.27
CA SER A 127 -0.42 5.22 -9.30
C SER A 127 -1.27 3.96 -9.28
N ILE A 128 -1.39 3.38 -10.44
CA ILE A 128 -1.89 2.03 -10.71
C ILE A 128 -1.20 0.93 -9.88
N TRP A 129 -0.31 1.30 -9.01
CA TRP A 129 0.61 0.51 -8.19
C TRP A 129 0.02 -0.02 -6.90
N TYR A 130 -1.16 0.43 -6.52
CA TYR A 130 -1.77 0.02 -5.28
C TYR A 130 -2.76 -1.11 -5.48
N SER A 131 -2.79 -2.05 -4.56
CA SER A 131 -3.84 -3.05 -4.51
C SER A 131 -5.21 -2.38 -4.62
N PRO A 132 -6.16 -2.92 -5.37
CA PRO A 132 -7.52 -2.38 -5.43
C PRO A 132 -8.19 -2.26 -4.05
N ALA A 133 -7.76 -3.08 -3.07
CA ALA A 133 -8.22 -3.02 -1.69
C ALA A 133 -7.33 -2.11 -0.84
N CYS A 134 -7.09 -0.87 -1.25
CA CYS A 134 -6.35 0.11 -0.46
C CYS A 134 -7.20 1.34 -0.12
N LEU A 135 -6.86 1.97 1.00
CA LEU A 135 -7.38 3.27 1.40
C LEU A 135 -6.54 4.38 0.76
N THR A 136 -7.08 5.59 0.74
CA THR A 136 -6.36 6.78 0.27
C THR A 136 -6.31 7.81 1.39
N ALA A 137 -5.11 8.26 1.74
CA ALA A 137 -4.91 9.42 2.57
C ALA A 137 -4.66 10.64 1.68
N ARG A 138 -5.20 11.79 2.05
CA ARG A 138 -5.08 13.05 1.31
C ARG A 138 -4.61 14.18 2.22
N ASP A 139 -4.10 15.24 1.66
CA ASP A 139 -3.82 16.48 2.37
C ASP A 139 -5.10 17.22 2.74
N GLN A 140 -6.10 17.17 1.87
CA GLN A 140 -7.43 17.74 2.03
C GLN A 140 -8.47 16.82 1.38
N ASN A 141 -9.73 16.97 1.77
CA ASN A 141 -10.87 16.27 1.18
C ASN A 141 -10.69 14.74 1.08
N SER A 142 -10.13 14.16 2.14
CA SER A 142 -10.02 12.71 2.23
C SER A 142 -11.40 12.05 2.15
N PRO A 143 -11.54 10.90 1.45
CA PRO A 143 -12.76 10.12 1.47
C PRO A 143 -13.17 9.77 2.90
N THR A 144 -14.47 9.69 3.15
CA THR A 144 -14.99 9.16 4.41
C THR A 144 -15.18 7.66 4.29
N TYR A 145 -14.42 6.94 5.08
CA TYR A 145 -14.54 5.50 5.20
C TYR A 145 -15.39 5.13 6.41
N VAL A 146 -16.08 4.00 6.31
CA VAL A 146 -16.74 3.35 7.44
C VAL A 146 -16.11 2.00 7.66
N ILE A 147 -15.58 1.77 8.85
CA ILE A 147 -15.08 0.47 9.28
C ILE A 147 -16.10 -0.20 10.18
N LYS A 148 -16.34 -1.50 9.95
CA LYS A 148 -17.21 -2.34 10.77
C LYS A 148 -16.47 -3.62 11.12
N GLU A 149 -16.33 -3.88 12.40
CA GLU A 149 -15.77 -5.10 12.92
C GLU A 149 -16.82 -6.20 13.06
N THR A 150 -16.42 -7.41 12.75
CA THR A 150 -17.02 -8.66 13.22
C THR A 150 -16.03 -9.30 14.20
N PRO A 151 -16.35 -9.41 15.50
CA PRO A 151 -15.47 -10.01 16.49
C PRO A 151 -15.08 -11.44 16.15
N PRO A 152 -13.97 -11.95 16.68
CA PRO A 152 -13.59 -13.34 16.51
C PRO A 152 -14.65 -14.30 17.11
N ALA A 153 -14.69 -15.53 16.61
CA ALA A 153 -15.59 -16.56 17.12
C ALA A 153 -15.42 -16.74 18.64
N GLY A 154 -16.52 -16.73 19.39
CA GLY A 154 -16.52 -16.82 20.86
C GLY A 154 -16.28 -15.50 21.59
N TYR A 155 -16.25 -14.38 20.86
CA TYR A 155 -16.09 -13.04 21.43
C TYR A 155 -17.24 -12.12 21.00
N LYS A 156 -17.45 -11.07 21.79
CA LYS A 156 -18.43 -9.98 21.54
C LYS A 156 -17.75 -8.61 21.68
N GLY A 157 -18.43 -7.55 21.25
CA GLY A 157 -17.94 -6.19 21.40
C GLY A 157 -17.58 -5.57 20.05
N SER A 158 -18.43 -5.78 19.02
CA SER A 158 -18.24 -5.20 17.68
C SER A 158 -17.95 -3.71 17.72
N PHE A 159 -17.11 -3.26 16.82
CA PHE A 159 -16.69 -1.88 16.67
C PHE A 159 -17.12 -1.33 15.31
N THR A 160 -17.56 -0.08 15.28
CA THR A 160 -17.83 0.64 14.02
C THR A 160 -17.48 2.10 14.21
N CYS A 161 -16.82 2.70 13.24
CA CYS A 161 -16.67 4.15 13.17
C CYS A 161 -16.57 4.65 11.73
N SER A 162 -16.76 5.95 11.56
CA SER A 162 -16.41 6.68 10.35
C SER A 162 -15.04 7.33 10.53
N PHE A 163 -14.24 7.40 9.46
CA PHE A 163 -12.94 8.04 9.53
C PHE A 163 -12.48 8.59 8.19
N ASN A 164 -11.57 9.57 8.26
CA ASN A 164 -10.80 10.11 7.15
C ASN A 164 -9.32 9.91 7.44
N LEU A 165 -8.52 9.80 6.39
CA LEU A 165 -7.07 9.68 6.47
C LEU A 165 -6.42 10.90 5.86
N TYR A 166 -5.56 11.57 6.63
CA TYR A 166 -4.84 12.75 6.18
C TYR A 166 -3.35 12.56 6.32
N TYR A 167 -2.59 12.99 5.34
CA TYR A 167 -1.15 13.13 5.46
C TYR A 167 -0.77 14.62 5.49
N LYS A 168 0.39 14.93 6.09
CA LYS A 168 0.96 16.27 5.99
C LYS A 168 2.02 16.23 4.89
N PRO A 169 1.86 17.01 3.81
CA PRO A 169 2.93 17.15 2.84
C PRO A 169 4.18 17.70 3.55
N TYR A 170 5.31 17.07 3.32
CA TYR A 170 6.57 17.57 3.85
C TYR A 170 6.84 18.95 3.24
N PRO A 171 7.13 20.00 4.04
CA PRO A 171 7.41 21.30 3.47
C PRO A 171 8.70 21.25 2.65
N SER A 172 8.56 21.53 1.36
CA SER A 172 9.57 22.13 0.51
C SER A 172 10.79 21.34 0.06
N THR A 173 10.64 20.21 -0.60
CA THR A 173 11.54 19.94 -1.73
C THR A 173 10.74 19.26 -2.83
N PRO A 174 10.82 19.71 -4.11
CA PRO A 174 10.05 19.13 -5.21
C PRO A 174 10.39 17.67 -5.56
N THR A 175 11.32 17.08 -4.85
CA THR A 175 11.86 15.73 -5.11
C THR A 175 11.64 14.73 -3.98
N SER A 176 11.07 15.12 -2.86
CA SER A 176 10.81 14.19 -1.74
C SER A 176 9.31 13.89 -1.60
N HIS A 177 8.81 13.04 -2.48
CA HIS A 177 7.44 12.48 -2.40
C HIS A 177 7.29 11.41 -1.29
N HIS A 178 8.03 11.52 -0.20
CA HIS A 178 8.10 10.45 0.80
C HIS A 178 7.53 10.87 2.14
N THR A 179 6.25 11.30 2.15
CA THR A 179 5.50 11.25 3.40
C THR A 179 5.14 9.78 3.63
N THR A 180 5.68 9.19 4.67
CA THR A 180 5.48 7.78 5.00
C THR A 180 4.39 7.56 6.06
N TRP A 181 3.76 8.62 6.55
CA TRP A 181 2.80 8.55 7.63
C TRP A 181 1.56 9.41 7.38
N PHE A 182 0.46 9.01 8.00
CA PHE A 182 -0.83 9.69 7.98
C PHE A 182 -1.42 9.71 9.40
N TYR A 183 -2.39 10.59 9.63
CA TYR A 183 -3.19 10.60 10.83
C TYR A 183 -4.66 10.31 10.53
N ILE A 184 -5.35 9.77 11.53
CA ILE A 184 -6.76 9.39 11.45
C ILE A 184 -7.62 10.46 12.12
N ASN A 185 -8.61 10.95 11.40
CA ASN A 185 -9.72 11.68 11.97
C ASN A 185 -10.94 10.75 12.03
N ALA A 186 -11.21 10.21 13.21
CA ALA A 186 -12.28 9.25 13.42
C ALA A 186 -13.44 9.85 14.21
N PHE A 187 -14.66 9.48 13.85
CA PHE A 187 -15.92 9.98 14.42
C PHE A 187 -17.03 8.94 14.29
N ASP A 188 -18.21 9.22 14.84
CA ASP A 188 -19.39 8.33 14.81
C ASP A 188 -19.13 6.91 15.34
N PHE A 189 -18.42 6.86 16.46
CA PHE A 189 -18.07 5.58 17.10
C PHE A 189 -19.32 4.87 17.62
N LYS A 190 -19.38 3.55 17.32
CA LYS A 190 -20.36 2.64 17.89
C LYS A 190 -19.64 1.41 18.42
N GLN A 191 -19.93 1.05 19.65
CA GLN A 191 -19.32 -0.09 20.31
C GLN A 191 -20.39 -1.06 20.79
N GLY A 192 -20.24 -2.32 20.46
CA GLY A 192 -21.09 -3.39 21.00
C GLY A 192 -20.78 -3.67 22.46
N GLU A 193 -21.73 -4.31 23.14
CA GLU A 193 -21.59 -4.67 24.56
C GLU A 193 -20.33 -5.51 24.80
N GLY A 194 -19.54 -5.13 25.80
CA GLY A 194 -18.32 -5.81 26.21
C GLY A 194 -17.09 -5.50 25.38
N GLY A 195 -17.20 -4.61 24.39
CA GLY A 195 -16.06 -4.10 23.64
C GLY A 195 -15.56 -2.74 24.16
N SER A 196 -14.39 -2.37 23.73
CA SER A 196 -13.84 -1.02 23.84
C SER A 196 -12.93 -0.72 22.66
N HIS A 197 -12.70 0.56 22.43
CA HIS A 197 -11.78 1.01 21.39
C HIS A 197 -10.99 2.22 21.86
N SER A 198 -9.83 2.42 21.29
CA SER A 198 -9.04 3.65 21.39
C SER A 198 -8.27 3.89 20.09
N LEU A 199 -7.88 5.15 19.88
CA LEU A 199 -7.01 5.55 18.80
C LEU A 199 -5.70 6.05 19.39
N GLU A 200 -4.63 5.29 19.19
CA GLU A 200 -3.28 5.69 19.57
C GLU A 200 -2.72 6.62 18.50
N LYS A 201 -2.29 7.79 18.94
CA LYS A 201 -1.68 8.81 18.08
C LYS A 201 -0.22 8.99 18.44
N THR A 202 0.66 8.67 17.50
CA THR A 202 2.10 8.83 17.68
C THR A 202 2.62 9.88 16.68
N VAL A 203 3.35 10.86 17.18
CA VAL A 203 3.92 11.91 16.32
C VAL A 203 4.98 11.32 15.40
N GLY A 204 4.78 11.50 14.08
CA GLY A 204 5.71 11.00 13.05
C GLY A 204 5.51 9.54 12.67
N GLU A 205 4.47 8.88 13.19
CA GLU A 205 4.08 7.52 12.85
C GLU A 205 2.60 7.46 12.45
N ASN A 206 2.18 6.35 11.88
CA ASN A 206 0.77 6.13 11.56
C ASN A 206 -0.02 5.88 12.84
N ASP A 207 -1.19 6.50 12.94
CA ASP A 207 -2.12 6.22 14.03
C ASP A 207 -2.57 4.75 14.00
N THR A 208 -2.83 4.17 15.17
CA THR A 208 -3.26 2.77 15.32
C THR A 208 -4.58 2.68 16.08
N PHE A 209 -5.55 1.95 15.53
CA PHE A 209 -6.75 1.58 16.27
C PHE A 209 -6.48 0.40 17.21
N HIS A 210 -6.87 0.54 18.45
CA HIS A 210 -6.95 -0.56 19.42
C HIS A 210 -8.40 -0.94 19.62
N VAL A 211 -8.71 -2.21 19.46
CA VAL A 211 -10.06 -2.76 19.63
C VAL A 211 -10.00 -3.89 20.63
N THR A 212 -10.92 -3.88 21.60
CA THR A 212 -10.99 -4.92 22.63
C THR A 212 -12.31 -5.65 22.52
N ASN A 213 -12.24 -6.98 22.51
CA ASN A 213 -13.41 -7.86 22.48
C ASN A 213 -13.45 -8.74 23.72
N LYS A 214 -14.60 -8.86 24.34
CA LYS A 214 -14.82 -9.70 25.53
C LYS A 214 -15.28 -11.09 25.12
N LYS A 215 -14.76 -12.11 25.79
CA LYS A 215 -15.20 -13.50 25.63
C LYS A 215 -16.70 -13.62 25.97
N LEU A 216 -17.44 -14.40 25.20
CA LEU A 216 -18.85 -14.76 25.44
C LEU A 216 -19.01 -15.58 26.71
#